data_3fe93cac38ebe090c2974ade36229c43
#
_entry.id   3fe93cac38ebe090c2974ade36229c43
#
_cell.length_a   1.000
_cell.length_b   1.000
_cell.length_c   1.000
_cell.angle_alpha   90.00
_cell.angle_beta   90.00
_cell.angle_gamma   90.00
#
_symmetry.space_group_name_H-M   'P 1'
#
loop_
_entity.id
_entity.type
_entity.pdbx_description
1 polymer ?
#
loop_
_entity_poly.entity_id
_entity_poly.type
_entity_poly.pdbx_seq_one_letter_code
_entity_poly.pdbx_strand_id
1 'polypeptide(L)'
;QTFHHELVSNGKVTAREHADLYFRTAEVVAKVYVKNGDFVRKGQKLAELDLFRLENTLAQRKNALAQATLEMQDVLIGQGYAPDKLEAVPADILKLAQVKSGYESAKAQYEAAEYDVRQATLTAPFDGRVANLFDKSYNMAKTGEPFCRVIATGNTEVDFTVLESELPLIKTGDKVEVTPYASTVGMCAGSISEINPLVDENGMVRVKARVEGGSKLFDGMNVRVSVKRALDNQMVIPKTAVVLRSGKQVLITLKEGKAMWNYIHTGLENMTEYTLVNWEADGLEEGMEVIATGNINLAHEAPVKVNE
;
A
#
# COMPACT_ATOMS: atom_id res chain seq x y z
N GLN A 1 32.38 6.31 16.05
CA GLN A 1 31.79 6.96 14.86
C GLN A 1 30.32 6.66 14.73
N THR A 2 29.62 7.40 13.84
CA THR A 2 28.25 7.05 13.40
C THR A 2 28.36 5.97 12.31
N PHE A 3 27.79 4.79 12.57
CA PHE A 3 27.72 3.70 11.61
C PHE A 3 26.42 3.78 10.81
N HIS A 4 26.52 3.73 9.49
CA HIS A 4 25.38 3.73 8.62
C HIS A 4 24.99 2.28 8.27
N HIS A 5 24.04 1.73 9.05
CA HIS A 5 23.46 0.43 8.74
C HIS A 5 22.54 0.53 7.54
N GLU A 6 22.69 -0.39 6.61
CA GLU A 6 21.86 -0.50 5.42
C GLU A 6 21.20 -1.87 5.36
N LEU A 7 19.89 -1.89 5.51
CA LEU A 7 19.10 -3.09 5.31
C LEU A 7 18.50 -3.05 3.91
N VAL A 8 18.76 -4.08 3.11
CA VAL A 8 18.29 -4.17 1.73
C VAL A 8 17.26 -5.29 1.61
N SER A 9 16.10 -4.95 1.06
CA SER A 9 15.03 -5.92 0.82
C SER A 9 14.41 -5.73 -0.57
N ASN A 10 13.72 -6.76 -1.04
CA ASN A 10 12.86 -6.66 -2.21
C ASN A 10 11.47 -6.20 -1.78
N GLY A 11 10.90 -5.29 -2.54
CA GLY A 11 9.57 -4.77 -2.30
C GLY A 11 8.73 -4.72 -3.56
N LYS A 12 7.47 -4.43 -3.36
CA LYS A 12 6.49 -4.23 -4.42
C LYS A 12 5.78 -2.90 -4.22
N VAL A 13 5.69 -2.14 -5.29
CA VAL A 13 4.93 -0.88 -5.28
C VAL A 13 3.45 -1.19 -5.15
N THR A 14 2.78 -0.51 -4.23
CA THR A 14 1.33 -0.59 -4.03
C THR A 14 0.74 0.81 -4.03
N ALA A 15 -0.38 0.96 -4.72
CA ALA A 15 -1.16 2.18 -4.58
C ALA A 15 -1.86 2.18 -3.21
N ARG A 16 -1.84 3.31 -2.52
CA ARG A 16 -2.52 3.44 -1.23
C ARG A 16 -4.01 3.17 -1.33
N GLU A 17 -4.63 3.60 -2.43
CA GLU A 17 -6.05 3.40 -2.70
C GLU A 17 -6.22 2.87 -4.12
N HIS A 18 -6.99 1.81 -4.25
CA HIS A 18 -7.51 1.33 -5.52
C HIS A 18 -8.95 0.85 -5.34
N ALA A 19 -9.73 0.92 -6.38
CA ALA A 19 -11.10 0.43 -6.40
C ALA A 19 -11.36 -0.40 -7.65
N ASP A 20 -11.80 -1.63 -7.45
CA ASP A 20 -12.36 -2.45 -8.50
C ASP A 20 -13.84 -2.08 -8.66
N LEU A 21 -14.21 -1.64 -9.85
CA LEU A 21 -15.54 -1.15 -10.15
C LEU A 21 -16.35 -2.22 -10.88
N TYR A 22 -17.55 -2.47 -10.41
CA TYR A 22 -18.42 -3.55 -10.89
C TYR A 22 -19.76 -2.98 -11.34
N PHE A 23 -20.29 -3.49 -12.45
CA PHE A 23 -21.70 -3.38 -12.71
C PHE A 23 -22.48 -4.39 -11.86
N ARG A 24 -23.58 -3.94 -11.28
CA ARG A 24 -24.44 -4.77 -10.41
C ARG A 24 -25.54 -5.49 -11.18
N THR A 25 -25.86 -5.00 -12.37
CA THR A 25 -26.87 -5.54 -13.28
C THR A 25 -26.22 -6.02 -14.57
N ALA A 26 -26.69 -7.15 -15.10
CA ALA A 26 -26.24 -7.68 -16.38
C ALA A 26 -27.07 -7.02 -17.49
N GLU A 27 -26.54 -5.93 -18.07
CA GLU A 27 -27.08 -5.21 -19.20
C GLU A 27 -25.98 -4.95 -20.24
N VAL A 28 -26.36 -4.59 -21.46
CA VAL A 28 -25.42 -4.24 -22.49
C VAL A 28 -24.68 -2.94 -22.10
N VAL A 29 -23.37 -2.92 -22.22
CA VAL A 29 -22.56 -1.71 -22.08
C VAL A 29 -22.86 -0.79 -23.25
N ALA A 30 -23.60 0.29 -23.01
CA ALA A 30 -23.97 1.24 -24.06
C ALA A 30 -22.74 2.05 -24.50
N LYS A 31 -21.93 2.52 -23.53
CA LYS A 31 -20.79 3.37 -23.82
C LYS A 31 -19.68 3.26 -22.78
N VAL A 32 -18.44 3.29 -23.25
CA VAL A 32 -17.23 3.42 -22.46
C VAL A 32 -16.58 4.75 -22.79
N TYR A 33 -16.28 5.56 -21.78
CA TYR A 33 -15.80 6.95 -21.93
C TYR A 33 -14.29 7.09 -21.76
N VAL A 34 -13.62 6.04 -21.29
CA VAL A 34 -12.20 6.07 -20.87
C VAL A 34 -11.44 4.89 -21.44
N LYS A 35 -10.11 4.96 -21.36
CA LYS A 35 -9.18 3.89 -21.77
C LYS A 35 -8.23 3.58 -20.61
N ASN A 36 -7.56 2.41 -20.67
CA ASN A 36 -6.48 2.09 -19.74
C ASN A 36 -5.40 3.17 -19.81
N GLY A 37 -4.97 3.65 -18.62
CA GLY A 37 -3.98 4.70 -18.45
C GLY A 37 -4.55 6.12 -18.36
N ASP A 38 -5.82 6.35 -18.75
CA ASP A 38 -6.44 7.67 -18.64
C ASP A 38 -6.52 8.12 -17.19
N PHE A 39 -6.22 9.41 -16.97
CA PHE A 39 -6.46 10.05 -15.68
C PHE A 39 -7.93 10.46 -15.58
N VAL A 40 -8.56 10.13 -14.45
CA VAL A 40 -9.97 10.43 -14.17
C VAL A 40 -10.10 11.16 -12.84
N ARG A 41 -11.10 12.02 -12.73
CA ARG A 41 -11.45 12.74 -11.51
C ARG A 41 -12.59 12.06 -10.79
N LYS A 42 -12.65 12.24 -9.48
CA LYS A 42 -13.77 11.79 -8.66
C LYS A 42 -15.11 12.20 -9.26
N GLY A 43 -16.05 11.26 -9.38
CA GLY A 43 -17.36 11.46 -9.98
C GLY A 43 -17.41 11.46 -11.51
N GLN A 44 -16.26 11.38 -12.20
CA GLN A 44 -16.22 11.29 -13.66
C GLN A 44 -16.82 9.97 -14.14
N LYS A 45 -17.72 10.04 -15.14
CA LYS A 45 -18.29 8.85 -15.79
C LYS A 45 -17.21 8.05 -16.50
N LEU A 46 -17.19 6.73 -16.28
CA LEU A 46 -16.27 5.78 -16.90
C LEU A 46 -16.97 4.93 -17.95
N ALA A 47 -18.14 4.41 -17.64
CA ALA A 47 -18.97 3.64 -18.53
C ALA A 47 -20.44 3.70 -18.11
N GLU A 48 -21.34 3.40 -19.03
CA GLU A 48 -22.78 3.30 -18.76
C GLU A 48 -23.38 2.09 -19.48
N LEU A 49 -24.38 1.50 -18.85
CA LEU A 49 -25.21 0.43 -19.44
C LEU A 49 -26.35 1.01 -20.28
N ASP A 50 -26.97 0.17 -21.09
CA ASP A 50 -28.24 0.48 -21.72
C ASP A 50 -29.31 0.61 -20.63
N LEU A 51 -29.94 1.78 -20.56
CA LEU A 51 -30.89 2.13 -19.50
C LEU A 51 -32.35 1.73 -19.83
N PHE A 52 -32.63 1.37 -21.08
CA PHE A 52 -34.01 1.19 -21.53
C PHE A 52 -34.84 0.27 -20.62
N ARG A 53 -34.32 -0.91 -20.30
CA ARG A 53 -35.05 -1.88 -19.45
C ARG A 53 -35.13 -1.41 -18.00
N LEU A 54 -34.09 -0.79 -17.48
CA LEU A 54 -34.03 -0.29 -16.11
C LEU A 54 -34.98 0.90 -15.89
N GLU A 55 -35.01 1.85 -16.84
CA GLU A 55 -35.92 3.00 -16.83
C GLU A 55 -37.40 2.58 -16.95
N ASN A 56 -37.69 1.61 -17.80
CA ASN A 56 -39.05 1.04 -17.92
C ASN A 56 -39.48 0.38 -16.56
N THR A 57 -38.60 -0.39 -15.94
CA THR A 57 -38.85 -0.97 -14.63
C THR A 57 -39.10 0.10 -13.58
N LEU A 58 -38.26 1.14 -13.55
CA LEU A 58 -38.42 2.29 -12.65
C LEU A 58 -39.79 2.97 -12.85
N ALA A 59 -40.17 3.22 -14.12
CA ALA A 59 -41.49 3.80 -14.44
C ALA A 59 -42.64 2.96 -13.95
N GLN A 60 -42.61 1.63 -14.12
CA GLN A 60 -43.61 0.70 -13.61
C GLN A 60 -43.72 0.75 -12.09
N ARG A 61 -42.55 0.75 -11.36
CA ARG A 61 -42.53 0.83 -9.90
C ARG A 61 -42.98 2.18 -9.38
N LYS A 62 -42.68 3.26 -10.08
CA LYS A 62 -43.22 4.60 -9.80
C LYS A 62 -44.76 4.63 -9.87
N ASN A 63 -45.34 4.04 -10.92
CA ASN A 63 -46.81 3.95 -11.07
C ASN A 63 -47.44 3.09 -9.97
N ALA A 64 -46.83 1.97 -9.60
CA ALA A 64 -47.29 1.11 -8.51
C ALA A 64 -47.25 1.86 -7.16
N LEU A 65 -46.18 2.65 -6.89
CA LEU A 65 -46.11 3.47 -5.69
C LEU A 65 -47.20 4.56 -5.68
N ALA A 66 -47.45 5.20 -6.83
CA ALA A 66 -48.50 6.21 -6.94
C ALA A 66 -49.90 5.60 -6.65
N GLN A 67 -50.17 4.41 -7.18
CA GLN A 67 -51.41 3.68 -6.90
C GLN A 67 -51.53 3.33 -5.39
N ALA A 68 -50.50 2.74 -4.79
CA ALA A 68 -50.49 2.40 -3.35
C ALA A 68 -50.64 3.65 -2.47
N THR A 69 -50.12 4.82 -2.93
CA THR A 69 -50.29 6.08 -2.23
C THR A 69 -51.76 6.53 -2.25
N LEU A 70 -52.46 6.43 -3.40
CA LEU A 70 -53.89 6.73 -3.48
C LEU A 70 -54.71 5.81 -2.62
N GLU A 71 -54.43 4.51 -2.62
CA GLU A 71 -55.10 3.50 -1.76
C GLU A 71 -54.87 3.80 -0.27
N MET A 72 -53.67 4.25 0.11
CA MET A 72 -53.39 4.67 1.47
C MET A 72 -54.22 5.91 1.86
N GLN A 73 -54.34 6.89 0.96
CA GLN A 73 -55.18 8.07 1.16
C GLN A 73 -56.66 7.71 1.32
N ASP A 74 -57.18 6.81 0.53
CA ASP A 74 -58.54 6.31 0.64
C ASP A 74 -58.81 5.63 1.99
N VAL A 75 -57.87 4.82 2.49
CA VAL A 75 -57.97 4.23 3.84
C VAL A 75 -57.99 5.33 4.91
N LEU A 76 -57.16 6.38 4.81
CA LEU A 76 -57.13 7.47 5.78
C LEU A 76 -58.42 8.28 5.75
N ILE A 77 -58.99 8.59 4.57
CA ILE A 77 -60.28 9.27 4.41
C ILE A 77 -61.40 8.43 5.05
N GLY A 78 -61.41 7.10 4.82
CA GLY A 78 -62.37 6.17 5.46
C GLY A 78 -62.25 6.14 7.00
N GLN A 79 -61.14 6.56 7.56
CA GLN A 79 -60.90 6.71 9.02
C GLN A 79 -61.18 8.15 9.52
N GLY A 80 -61.62 9.09 8.65
CA GLY A 80 -61.95 10.43 9.00
C GLY A 80 -60.74 11.40 9.02
N TYR A 81 -59.60 11.04 8.45
CA TYR A 81 -58.40 11.89 8.37
C TYR A 81 -58.23 12.49 6.97
N ALA A 82 -57.75 13.73 6.93
CA ALA A 82 -57.45 14.39 5.69
C ALA A 82 -56.06 13.90 5.15
N PRO A 83 -55.98 13.46 3.90
CA PRO A 83 -54.79 12.83 3.35
C PRO A 83 -53.61 13.80 3.15
N ASP A 84 -53.89 15.11 3.16
CA ASP A 84 -52.89 16.19 3.06
C ASP A 84 -52.25 16.60 4.42
N LYS A 85 -52.77 16.04 5.54
CA LYS A 85 -52.34 16.34 6.91
C LYS A 85 -51.84 15.11 7.64
N LEU A 86 -50.88 14.42 7.06
CA LEU A 86 -50.34 13.17 7.60
C LEU A 86 -49.78 13.31 9.01
N GLU A 87 -49.25 14.49 9.36
CA GLU A 87 -48.72 14.82 10.71
C GLU A 87 -49.78 14.78 11.81
N ALA A 88 -51.05 14.97 11.45
CA ALA A 88 -52.18 14.90 12.38
C ALA A 88 -52.78 13.50 12.56
N VAL A 89 -52.28 12.53 11.79
CA VAL A 89 -52.78 11.13 11.84
C VAL A 89 -52.04 10.39 12.95
N PRO A 90 -52.74 9.69 13.87
CA PRO A 90 -52.08 8.84 14.86
C PRO A 90 -51.23 7.76 14.18
N ALA A 91 -50.08 7.45 14.78
CA ALA A 91 -49.07 6.55 14.18
C ALA A 91 -49.58 5.15 13.90
N ASP A 92 -50.49 4.63 14.74
CA ASP A 92 -51.14 3.31 14.57
C ASP A 92 -52.09 3.29 13.38
N ILE A 93 -52.88 4.36 13.17
CA ILE A 93 -53.78 4.51 12.02
C ILE A 93 -52.99 4.69 10.73
N LEU A 94 -51.95 5.51 10.75
CA LEU A 94 -51.06 5.69 9.60
C LEU A 94 -50.42 4.34 9.22
N LYS A 95 -49.90 3.61 10.19
CA LYS A 95 -49.31 2.30 9.97
C LYS A 95 -50.30 1.30 9.39
N LEU A 96 -51.54 1.29 9.89
CA LEU A 96 -52.60 0.47 9.34
C LEU A 96 -52.89 0.81 7.88
N ALA A 97 -52.99 2.09 7.53
CA ALA A 97 -53.22 2.55 6.17
C ALA A 97 -52.06 2.14 5.23
N GLN A 98 -50.79 2.31 5.66
CA GLN A 98 -49.62 1.87 4.92
C GLN A 98 -49.59 0.37 4.65
N VAL A 99 -49.94 -0.45 5.64
CA VAL A 99 -49.97 -1.91 5.49
C VAL A 99 -51.11 -2.35 4.55
N LYS A 100 -52.33 -1.78 4.72
CA LYS A 100 -53.48 -2.13 3.88
C LYS A 100 -53.29 -1.77 2.41
N SER A 101 -52.69 -0.64 2.12
CA SER A 101 -52.45 -0.17 0.76
C SER A 101 -51.20 -0.80 0.11
N GLY A 102 -50.37 -1.52 0.86
CA GLY A 102 -49.10 -2.03 0.36
C GLY A 102 -48.05 -0.91 0.08
N TYR A 103 -48.25 0.30 0.60
CA TYR A 103 -47.41 1.46 0.37
C TYR A 103 -45.93 1.20 0.65
N GLU A 104 -45.62 0.59 1.80
CA GLU A 104 -44.20 0.32 2.18
C GLU A 104 -43.54 -0.63 1.20
N SER A 105 -44.23 -1.65 0.71
CA SER A 105 -43.72 -2.59 -0.28
C SER A 105 -43.49 -1.91 -1.63
N ALA A 106 -44.47 -1.11 -2.10
CA ALA A 106 -44.34 -0.37 -3.36
C ALA A 106 -43.21 0.67 -3.31
N LYS A 107 -43.02 1.35 -2.17
CA LYS A 107 -41.94 2.31 -1.92
C LYS A 107 -40.58 1.61 -1.97
N ALA A 108 -40.41 0.52 -1.26
CA ALA A 108 -39.18 -0.26 -1.28
C ALA A 108 -38.79 -0.74 -2.69
N GLN A 109 -39.80 -1.21 -3.47
CA GLN A 109 -39.57 -1.60 -4.87
C GLN A 109 -39.21 -0.45 -5.79
N TYR A 110 -39.80 0.72 -5.59
CA TYR A 110 -39.43 1.93 -6.32
C TYR A 110 -37.98 2.36 -6.01
N GLU A 111 -37.63 2.42 -4.73
CA GLU A 111 -36.28 2.77 -4.27
C GLU A 111 -35.22 1.80 -4.81
N ALA A 112 -35.53 0.49 -4.85
CA ALA A 112 -34.65 -0.51 -5.44
C ALA A 112 -34.45 -0.28 -6.94
N ALA A 113 -35.53 -0.04 -7.70
CA ALA A 113 -35.43 0.23 -9.14
C ALA A 113 -34.68 1.54 -9.44
N GLU A 114 -34.89 2.57 -8.62
CA GLU A 114 -34.13 3.84 -8.71
C GLU A 114 -32.64 3.61 -8.44
N TYR A 115 -32.31 2.79 -7.45
CA TYR A 115 -30.93 2.41 -7.17
C TYR A 115 -30.29 1.68 -8.35
N ASP A 116 -30.98 0.73 -8.99
CA ASP A 116 -30.48 -0.02 -10.15
C ASP A 116 -30.15 0.91 -11.32
N VAL A 117 -31.00 1.90 -11.61
CA VAL A 117 -30.73 2.93 -12.64
C VAL A 117 -29.48 3.74 -12.28
N ARG A 118 -29.32 4.13 -11.02
CA ARG A 118 -28.10 4.86 -10.58
C ARG A 118 -26.84 4.01 -10.72
N GLN A 119 -26.92 2.71 -10.43
CA GLN A 119 -25.79 1.78 -10.52
C GLN A 119 -25.44 1.36 -11.95
N ALA A 120 -26.29 1.70 -12.92
CA ALA A 120 -26.01 1.47 -14.34
C ALA A 120 -24.95 2.41 -14.93
N THR A 121 -24.54 3.42 -14.17
CA THR A 121 -23.42 4.33 -14.56
C THR A 121 -22.28 4.12 -13.58
N LEU A 122 -21.12 3.70 -14.09
CA LEU A 122 -19.88 3.64 -13.31
C LEU A 122 -19.20 5.00 -13.30
N THR A 123 -18.85 5.44 -12.09
CA THR A 123 -18.10 6.69 -11.88
C THR A 123 -16.85 6.43 -11.05
N ALA A 124 -15.82 7.25 -11.24
CA ALA A 124 -14.60 7.18 -10.46
C ALA A 124 -14.86 7.58 -8.99
N PRO A 125 -14.49 6.77 -8.00
CA PRO A 125 -14.70 7.08 -6.58
C PRO A 125 -13.73 8.15 -6.04
N PHE A 126 -12.56 8.28 -6.67
CA PHE A 126 -11.51 9.25 -6.35
C PHE A 126 -10.69 9.58 -7.61
N ASP A 127 -9.79 10.55 -7.50
CA ASP A 127 -8.88 10.93 -8.58
C ASP A 127 -7.83 9.85 -8.81
N GLY A 128 -7.68 9.36 -10.04
CA GLY A 128 -6.78 8.24 -10.30
C GLY A 128 -6.59 7.90 -11.78
N ARG A 129 -5.95 6.77 -12.03
CA ARG A 129 -5.79 6.22 -13.39
C ARG A 129 -6.60 4.94 -13.56
N VAL A 130 -7.20 4.81 -14.73
CA VAL A 130 -7.95 3.61 -15.12
C VAL A 130 -6.98 2.50 -15.49
N ALA A 131 -7.23 1.30 -14.97
CA ALA A 131 -6.52 0.07 -15.27
C ALA A 131 -7.48 -1.10 -15.43
N ASN A 132 -7.02 -2.20 -16.01
CA ASN A 132 -7.78 -3.45 -16.17
C ASN A 132 -9.17 -3.26 -16.81
N LEU A 133 -9.26 -2.33 -17.75
CA LEU A 133 -10.45 -2.12 -18.57
C LEU A 133 -10.30 -2.96 -19.85
N PHE A 134 -11.00 -4.08 -19.91
CA PHE A 134 -10.96 -5.00 -21.06
C PHE A 134 -12.27 -5.06 -21.84
N ASP A 135 -13.39 -4.77 -21.19
CA ASP A 135 -14.71 -4.78 -21.81
C ASP A 135 -14.92 -3.57 -22.73
N LYS A 136 -15.69 -3.79 -23.77
CA LYS A 136 -15.99 -2.79 -24.80
C LYS A 136 -17.49 -2.53 -24.86
N SER A 137 -17.85 -1.38 -25.43
CA SER A 137 -19.25 -1.09 -25.77
C SER A 137 -19.88 -2.24 -26.59
N TYR A 138 -21.17 -2.42 -26.40
CA TYR A 138 -22.01 -3.44 -27.04
C TYR A 138 -21.83 -4.87 -26.52
N ASN A 139 -20.97 -5.10 -25.53
CA ASN A 139 -20.89 -6.38 -24.84
C ASN A 139 -21.82 -6.38 -23.60
N MET A 140 -22.24 -7.57 -23.18
CA MET A 140 -22.99 -7.73 -21.93
C MET A 140 -22.04 -7.52 -20.74
N ALA A 141 -22.41 -6.65 -19.81
CA ALA A 141 -21.67 -6.48 -18.57
C ALA A 141 -21.77 -7.74 -17.70
N LYS A 142 -20.65 -8.16 -17.16
CA LYS A 142 -20.57 -9.32 -16.28
C LYS A 142 -20.76 -8.89 -14.83
N THR A 143 -21.71 -9.49 -14.15
CA THR A 143 -21.91 -9.30 -12.70
C THR A 143 -20.91 -10.14 -11.93
N GLY A 144 -20.25 -9.55 -10.91
CA GLY A 144 -19.28 -10.26 -10.09
C GLY A 144 -17.84 -10.23 -10.59
N GLU A 145 -17.60 -9.76 -11.83
CA GLU A 145 -16.25 -9.47 -12.35
C GLU A 145 -16.04 -7.96 -12.38
N PRO A 146 -14.84 -7.46 -12.03
CA PRO A 146 -14.54 -6.03 -12.12
C PRO A 146 -14.54 -5.58 -13.59
N PHE A 147 -15.27 -4.52 -13.88
CA PHE A 147 -15.29 -3.90 -15.21
C PHE A 147 -13.99 -3.13 -15.48
N CYS A 148 -13.50 -2.40 -14.48
CA CYS A 148 -12.22 -1.72 -14.52
C CYS A 148 -11.74 -1.48 -13.08
N ARG A 149 -10.47 -1.07 -12.97
CA ARG A 149 -9.86 -0.62 -11.73
C ARG A 149 -9.50 0.86 -11.84
N VAL A 150 -9.75 1.63 -10.79
CA VAL A 150 -9.21 2.98 -10.63
C VAL A 150 -8.12 2.91 -9.55
N ILE A 151 -6.93 3.40 -9.89
CA ILE A 151 -5.74 3.41 -9.01
C ILE A 151 -5.45 4.88 -8.69
N ALA A 152 -5.43 5.22 -7.40
CA ALA A 152 -5.13 6.59 -6.96
C ALA A 152 -3.71 6.99 -7.38
N THR A 153 -3.53 8.24 -7.80
CA THR A 153 -2.24 8.80 -8.17
C THR A 153 -1.69 9.68 -7.06
N GLY A 154 -0.37 9.63 -6.86
CA GLY A 154 0.34 10.55 -5.96
C GLY A 154 0.65 10.01 -4.56
N ASN A 155 -0.06 9.00 -4.08
CA ASN A 155 0.21 8.35 -2.81
C ASN A 155 0.68 6.91 -3.06
N THR A 156 1.96 6.77 -3.36
CA THR A 156 2.57 5.46 -3.63
C THR A 156 3.19 4.91 -2.35
N GLU A 157 2.91 3.66 -2.06
CA GLU A 157 3.52 2.90 -0.96
C GLU A 157 4.34 1.76 -1.55
N VAL A 158 5.25 1.23 -0.75
CA VAL A 158 6.02 0.03 -1.09
C VAL A 158 5.88 -0.94 0.06
N ASP A 159 5.39 -2.13 -0.25
CA ASP A 159 5.35 -3.26 0.66
C ASP A 159 6.65 -4.06 0.51
N PHE A 160 7.35 -4.28 1.60
CA PHE A 160 8.55 -5.12 1.66
C PHE A 160 8.57 -5.93 2.97
N THR A 161 9.47 -6.88 3.06
CA THR A 161 9.60 -7.73 4.25
C THR A 161 11.00 -7.61 4.84
N VAL A 162 11.08 -7.74 6.16
CA VAL A 162 12.34 -7.79 6.91
C VAL A 162 12.34 -9.02 7.81
N LEU A 163 13.50 -9.52 8.17
CA LEU A 163 13.63 -10.61 9.14
C LEU A 163 13.23 -10.13 10.55
N GLU A 164 12.64 -11.01 11.36
CA GLU A 164 12.35 -10.73 12.77
C GLU A 164 13.58 -10.22 13.53
N SER A 165 14.76 -10.79 13.25
CA SER A 165 16.04 -10.37 13.85
C SER A 165 16.47 -8.94 13.47
N GLU A 166 15.93 -8.38 12.39
CA GLU A 166 16.23 -7.03 11.91
C GLU A 166 15.25 -5.97 12.47
N LEU A 167 14.13 -6.39 13.07
CA LEU A 167 13.15 -5.48 13.65
C LEU A 167 13.72 -4.45 14.63
N PRO A 168 14.65 -4.81 15.53
CA PRO A 168 15.24 -3.83 16.43
C PRO A 168 16.04 -2.73 15.71
N LEU A 169 16.42 -2.97 14.46
CA LEU A 169 17.22 -2.07 13.64
C LEU A 169 16.40 -1.06 12.84
N ILE A 170 15.07 -1.19 12.82
CA ILE A 170 14.16 -0.32 12.06
C ILE A 170 13.08 0.27 12.96
N LYS A 171 12.56 1.43 12.58
CA LYS A 171 11.40 2.06 13.21
C LYS A 171 10.58 2.87 12.21
N THR A 172 9.34 3.13 12.55
CA THR A 172 8.50 4.06 11.79
C THR A 172 9.17 5.44 11.69
N GLY A 173 9.19 6.00 10.48
CA GLY A 173 9.87 7.26 10.17
C GLY A 173 11.30 7.11 9.66
N ASP A 174 11.91 5.92 9.71
CA ASP A 174 13.24 5.71 9.13
C ASP A 174 13.20 5.95 7.61
N LYS A 175 14.27 6.56 7.10
CA LYS A 175 14.38 6.88 5.68
C LYS A 175 14.63 5.63 4.85
N VAL A 176 13.96 5.56 3.71
CA VAL A 176 14.14 4.49 2.73
C VAL A 176 14.48 5.05 1.37
N GLU A 177 15.29 4.32 0.64
CA GLU A 177 15.54 4.53 -0.78
C GLU A 177 14.90 3.40 -1.56
N VAL A 178 14.08 3.77 -2.54
CA VAL A 178 13.34 2.82 -3.39
C VAL A 178 13.86 2.92 -4.81
N THR A 179 14.41 1.83 -5.32
CA THR A 179 14.96 1.75 -6.67
C THR A 179 14.21 0.70 -7.49
N PRO A 180 13.47 1.11 -8.53
CA PRO A 180 12.79 0.16 -9.43
C PRO A 180 13.78 -0.69 -10.23
N TYR A 181 13.50 -2.01 -10.37
CA TYR A 181 14.38 -2.88 -11.16
C TYR A 181 14.30 -2.66 -12.66
N ALA A 182 13.14 -2.28 -13.18
CA ALA A 182 12.84 -2.25 -14.61
C ALA A 182 12.50 -0.86 -15.13
N SER A 183 13.07 0.19 -14.55
CA SER A 183 12.66 1.55 -14.91
C SER A 183 13.84 2.49 -15.14
N THR A 184 13.65 3.43 -16.06
CA THR A 184 14.46 4.64 -16.20
C THR A 184 14.15 5.69 -15.12
N VAL A 185 13.19 5.40 -14.24
CA VAL A 185 12.90 6.21 -13.06
C VAL A 185 14.05 6.00 -12.08
N GLY A 186 14.70 7.06 -11.69
CA GLY A 186 15.77 7.03 -10.71
C GLY A 186 15.26 6.60 -9.32
N MET A 187 16.17 6.56 -8.39
CA MET A 187 15.89 6.32 -6.97
C MET A 187 14.86 7.32 -6.44
N CYS A 188 13.88 6.83 -5.70
CA CYS A 188 12.89 7.61 -5.01
C CYS A 188 13.16 7.55 -3.50
N ALA A 189 13.06 8.69 -2.82
CA ALA A 189 13.14 8.76 -1.37
C ALA A 189 11.78 8.45 -0.74
N GLY A 190 11.82 7.91 0.48
CA GLY A 190 10.62 7.62 1.24
C GLY A 190 10.90 7.45 2.73
N SER A 191 9.91 7.02 3.46
CA SER A 191 10.03 6.71 4.89
C SER A 191 9.13 5.55 5.28
N ILE A 192 9.54 4.75 6.27
CA ILE A 192 8.72 3.68 6.85
C ILE A 192 7.46 4.32 7.45
N SER A 193 6.30 3.88 6.97
CA SER A 193 5.00 4.36 7.44
C SER A 193 4.34 3.39 8.42
N GLU A 194 4.57 2.09 8.25
CA GLU A 194 3.92 1.04 9.04
C GLU A 194 4.83 -0.19 9.16
N ILE A 195 4.86 -0.79 10.35
CA ILE A 195 5.48 -2.09 10.61
C ILE A 195 4.37 -2.99 11.13
N ASN A 196 4.08 -4.09 10.42
CA ASN A 196 3.06 -5.05 10.85
C ASN A 196 3.54 -5.78 12.12
N PRO A 197 2.74 -5.83 13.20
CA PRO A 197 3.14 -6.53 14.43
C PRO A 197 3.07 -8.07 14.33
N LEU A 198 2.83 -8.62 13.15
CA LEU A 198 2.75 -10.06 12.90
C LEU A 198 4.01 -10.56 12.19
N VAL A 199 4.63 -11.59 12.77
CA VAL A 199 5.70 -12.38 12.12
C VAL A 199 5.04 -13.54 11.37
N ASP A 200 5.40 -13.74 10.11
CA ASP A 200 4.88 -14.84 9.31
C ASP A 200 5.61 -16.17 9.57
N GLU A 201 5.15 -17.25 8.92
CA GLU A 201 5.70 -18.61 9.08
C GLU A 201 7.19 -18.73 8.69
N ASN A 202 7.71 -17.77 7.92
CA ASN A 202 9.09 -17.72 7.47
C ASN A 202 9.96 -16.79 8.35
N GLY A 203 9.45 -16.29 9.46
CA GLY A 203 10.16 -15.35 10.31
C GLY A 203 10.28 -13.95 9.70
N MET A 204 9.38 -13.60 8.77
CA MET A 204 9.40 -12.30 8.10
C MET A 204 8.30 -11.38 8.65
N VAL A 205 8.61 -10.10 8.72
CA VAL A 205 7.67 -9.04 9.11
C VAL A 205 7.42 -8.12 7.91
N ARG A 206 6.15 -7.88 7.63
CA ARG A 206 5.75 -6.95 6.55
C ARG A 206 5.88 -5.51 7.01
N VAL A 207 6.51 -4.71 6.17
CA VAL A 207 6.77 -3.29 6.40
C VAL A 207 6.25 -2.51 5.21
N LYS A 208 5.64 -1.34 5.47
CA LYS A 208 5.26 -0.39 4.43
C LYS A 208 6.08 0.87 4.51
N ALA A 209 6.49 1.37 3.37
CA ALA A 209 7.12 2.66 3.23
C ALA A 209 6.30 3.55 2.30
N ARG A 210 6.14 4.81 2.67
CA ARG A 210 5.58 5.85 1.81
C ARG A 210 6.68 6.45 0.96
N VAL A 211 6.45 6.55 -0.35
CA VAL A 211 7.42 7.05 -1.34
C VAL A 211 7.02 8.44 -1.79
N GLU A 212 7.97 9.36 -1.75
CA GLU A 212 7.79 10.72 -2.25
C GLU A 212 8.02 10.77 -3.77
N GLY A 213 7.18 11.52 -4.50
CA GLY A 213 7.34 11.67 -5.95
C GLY A 213 7.08 10.42 -6.78
N GLY A 214 6.42 9.40 -6.22
CA GLY A 214 6.16 8.10 -6.84
C GLY A 214 5.20 8.11 -8.05
N SER A 215 4.89 9.27 -8.64
CA SER A 215 3.95 9.40 -9.78
C SER A 215 4.35 8.62 -11.04
N LYS A 216 5.61 8.20 -11.14
CA LYS A 216 6.15 7.38 -12.21
C LYS A 216 6.24 5.89 -11.88
N LEU A 217 5.94 5.52 -10.65
CA LEU A 217 5.88 4.13 -10.20
C LEU A 217 4.49 3.58 -10.48
N PHE A 218 4.43 2.43 -11.15
CA PHE A 218 3.16 1.74 -11.38
C PHE A 218 2.88 0.75 -10.25
N ASP A 219 1.62 0.63 -9.90
CA ASP A 219 1.15 -0.40 -8.98
C ASP A 219 1.59 -1.79 -9.46
N GLY A 220 2.15 -2.58 -8.55
CA GLY A 220 2.68 -3.90 -8.87
C GLY A 220 4.15 -3.95 -9.31
N MET A 221 4.85 -2.82 -9.49
CA MET A 221 6.28 -2.82 -9.83
C MET A 221 7.13 -3.43 -8.71
N ASN A 222 8.12 -4.26 -9.10
CA ASN A 222 9.13 -4.75 -8.18
C ASN A 222 10.23 -3.70 -8.01
N VAL A 223 10.65 -3.52 -6.77
CA VAL A 223 11.65 -2.52 -6.36
C VAL A 223 12.64 -3.10 -5.36
N ARG A 224 13.84 -2.54 -5.33
CA ARG A 224 14.77 -2.70 -4.23
C ARG A 224 14.49 -1.60 -3.21
N VAL A 225 14.37 -1.96 -1.95
CA VAL A 225 14.22 -1.05 -0.82
C VAL A 225 15.47 -1.10 0.02
N SER A 226 16.09 0.05 0.27
CA SER A 226 17.22 0.19 1.18
C SER A 226 16.79 1.08 2.34
N VAL A 227 16.80 0.53 3.55
CA VAL A 227 16.53 1.26 4.80
C VAL A 227 17.86 1.70 5.37
N LYS A 228 18.07 3.01 5.49
CA LYS A 228 19.29 3.59 6.04
C LYS A 228 19.07 4.11 7.45
N ARG A 229 19.81 3.58 8.39
CA ARG A 229 19.79 4.01 9.78
C ARG A 229 21.19 4.39 10.25
N ALA A 230 21.30 5.55 10.84
CA ALA A 230 22.50 5.99 11.53
C ALA A 230 22.48 5.43 12.97
N LEU A 231 23.51 4.70 13.35
CA LEU A 231 23.76 4.20 14.70
C LEU A 231 24.98 4.94 15.26
N ASP A 232 24.73 5.79 16.24
CA ASP A 232 25.80 6.56 16.85
C ASP A 232 26.59 5.72 17.88
N ASN A 233 27.79 6.21 18.21
CA ASN A 233 28.67 5.60 19.20
C ASN A 233 29.09 4.16 18.89
N GLN A 234 29.32 3.85 17.61
CA GLN A 234 29.80 2.53 17.20
C GLN A 234 31.34 2.56 16.99
N MET A 235 32.00 1.49 17.45
CA MET A 235 33.38 1.22 17.01
C MET A 235 33.32 0.59 15.61
N VAL A 236 33.86 1.30 14.62
CA VAL A 236 33.74 0.93 13.21
C VAL A 236 35.12 0.68 12.61
N ILE A 237 35.24 -0.37 11.82
CA ILE A 237 36.45 -0.72 11.11
C ILE A 237 36.18 -1.00 9.62
N PRO A 238 37.11 -0.68 8.71
CA PRO A 238 36.97 -1.06 7.30
C PRO A 238 36.97 -2.58 7.12
N LYS A 239 36.09 -3.10 6.25
CA LYS A 239 36.07 -4.54 5.91
C LYS A 239 37.42 -5.04 5.40
N THR A 240 38.14 -4.18 4.67
CA THR A 240 39.47 -4.49 4.13
C THR A 240 40.53 -4.72 5.20
N ALA A 241 40.34 -4.22 6.42
CA ALA A 241 41.27 -4.40 7.54
C ALA A 241 41.05 -5.78 8.26
N VAL A 242 39.98 -6.50 7.97
CA VAL A 242 39.66 -7.77 8.60
C VAL A 242 40.16 -8.92 7.74
N VAL A 243 40.96 -9.80 8.33
CA VAL A 243 41.54 -11.00 7.68
C VAL A 243 41.06 -12.26 8.42
N LEU A 244 40.72 -13.30 7.69
CA LEU A 244 40.41 -14.61 8.26
C LEU A 244 41.69 -15.40 8.47
N ARG A 245 41.94 -15.82 9.73
CA ARG A 245 43.07 -16.67 10.11
C ARG A 245 42.57 -17.88 10.93
N SER A 246 42.79 -19.07 10.42
CA SER A 246 42.36 -20.31 11.08
C SER A 246 40.89 -20.30 11.49
N GLY A 247 40.04 -19.75 10.64
CA GLY A 247 38.60 -19.63 10.88
C GLY A 247 38.15 -18.50 11.85
N LYS A 248 39.09 -17.65 12.31
CA LYS A 248 38.81 -16.52 13.20
C LYS A 248 39.05 -15.21 12.46
N GLN A 249 38.27 -14.20 12.79
CA GLN A 249 38.47 -12.83 12.30
C GLN A 249 39.58 -12.14 13.07
N VAL A 250 40.51 -11.56 12.34
CA VAL A 250 41.69 -10.86 12.88
C VAL A 250 41.74 -9.46 12.31
N LEU A 251 41.84 -8.47 13.16
CA LEU A 251 42.17 -7.09 12.83
C LEU A 251 43.68 -6.88 13.04
N ILE A 252 44.37 -6.39 12.04
CA ILE A 252 45.78 -6.12 12.13
C ILE A 252 45.97 -4.63 12.43
N THR A 253 46.51 -4.31 13.63
CA THR A 253 46.86 -2.94 14.02
C THR A 253 48.32 -2.69 13.87
N LEU A 254 48.69 -1.45 13.68
CA LEU A 254 50.09 -1.00 13.66
C LEU A 254 50.49 -0.51 15.04
N LYS A 255 51.50 -1.12 15.65
CA LYS A 255 52.07 -0.68 16.92
C LYS A 255 53.58 -0.69 16.84
N GLU A 256 54.21 0.44 17.07
CA GLU A 256 55.69 0.62 17.06
C GLU A 256 56.33 0.05 15.77
N GLY A 257 55.71 0.29 14.61
CA GLY A 257 56.21 -0.19 13.31
C GLY A 257 56.05 -1.71 13.06
N LYS A 258 55.28 -2.41 13.90
CA LYS A 258 55.01 -3.83 13.79
C LYS A 258 53.52 -4.13 13.63
N ALA A 259 53.20 -5.17 12.89
CA ALA A 259 51.82 -5.66 12.70
C ALA A 259 51.39 -6.51 13.89
N MET A 260 50.38 -6.08 14.64
CA MET A 260 49.81 -6.80 15.76
C MET A 260 48.50 -7.42 15.40
N TRP A 261 48.35 -8.74 15.61
CA TRP A 261 47.10 -9.44 15.38
C TRP A 261 46.19 -9.32 16.59
N ASN A 262 44.98 -8.84 16.37
CA ASN A 262 43.94 -8.78 17.40
C ASN A 262 42.75 -9.64 16.88
N TYR A 263 42.36 -10.65 17.68
CA TYR A 263 41.16 -11.43 17.39
C TYR A 263 39.95 -10.58 17.74
N ILE A 264 39.01 -10.49 16.82
CA ILE A 264 37.86 -9.58 16.94
C ILE A 264 36.55 -10.32 16.76
N HIS A 265 35.49 -9.70 17.28
CA HIS A 265 34.11 -10.09 17.04
C HIS A 265 33.43 -8.95 16.28
N THR A 266 33.05 -9.23 15.02
CA THR A 266 32.28 -8.26 14.23
C THR A 266 30.81 -8.34 14.57
N GLY A 267 30.13 -7.17 14.58
CA GLY A 267 28.70 -7.05 14.76
C GLY A 267 27.98 -6.78 13.43
N LEU A 268 27.41 -5.58 13.31
CA LEU A 268 26.70 -5.15 12.10
C LEU A 268 27.69 -4.85 10.97
N GLU A 269 27.21 -5.01 9.74
CA GLU A 269 28.00 -4.68 8.55
C GLU A 269 27.22 -3.82 7.56
N ASN A 270 27.94 -3.02 6.79
CA ASN A 270 27.45 -2.35 5.59
C ASN A 270 28.36 -2.70 4.40
N MET A 271 28.29 -1.99 3.30
CA MET A 271 29.11 -2.30 2.12
C MET A 271 30.63 -2.23 2.37
N THR A 272 31.09 -1.35 3.26
CA THR A 272 32.52 -1.00 3.43
C THR A 272 33.07 -1.27 4.83
N GLU A 273 32.21 -1.42 5.83
CA GLU A 273 32.59 -1.39 7.24
C GLU A 273 31.92 -2.49 8.05
N TYR A 274 32.55 -2.86 9.18
CA TYR A 274 31.98 -3.64 10.27
C TYR A 274 31.91 -2.80 11.53
N THR A 275 30.92 -3.04 12.39
CA THR A 275 30.99 -2.65 13.78
C THR A 275 31.70 -3.72 14.58
N LEU A 276 32.35 -3.33 15.67
CA LEU A 276 32.99 -4.25 16.61
C LEU A 276 32.12 -4.46 17.85
N VAL A 277 32.03 -5.72 18.30
CA VAL A 277 31.36 -6.10 19.56
C VAL A 277 32.45 -6.44 20.57
N ASN A 278 32.29 -5.99 21.84
CA ASN A 278 33.23 -6.27 22.94
C ASN A 278 34.69 -5.85 22.68
N TRP A 279 34.91 -4.85 21.85
CA TRP A 279 36.22 -4.38 21.39
C TRP A 279 37.17 -4.01 22.53
N GLU A 280 36.67 -3.49 23.66
CA GLU A 280 37.48 -3.19 24.83
C GLU A 280 38.09 -4.45 25.46
N ALA A 281 37.33 -5.56 25.50
CA ALA A 281 37.81 -6.86 25.98
C ALA A 281 38.85 -7.49 25.02
N ASP A 282 38.77 -7.16 23.75
CA ASP A 282 39.73 -7.59 22.72
C ASP A 282 41.01 -6.73 22.70
N GLY A 283 41.13 -5.75 23.63
CA GLY A 283 42.34 -4.90 23.78
C GLY A 283 42.45 -3.81 22.72
N LEU A 284 41.35 -3.42 22.09
CA LEU A 284 41.31 -2.37 21.09
C LEU A 284 40.91 -1.02 21.72
N GLU A 285 41.43 0.06 21.19
CA GLU A 285 41.14 1.42 21.62
C GLU A 285 40.76 2.28 20.44
N GLU A 286 39.97 3.31 20.68
CA GLU A 286 39.61 4.28 19.65
C GLU A 286 40.87 5.06 19.18
N GLY A 287 41.02 5.20 17.87
CA GLY A 287 42.14 5.90 17.26
C GLY A 287 43.37 5.01 16.95
N MET A 288 43.30 3.69 17.22
CA MET A 288 44.35 2.78 16.75
C MET A 288 44.46 2.75 15.24
N GLU A 289 45.68 2.75 14.73
CA GLU A 289 45.96 2.59 13.29
C GLU A 289 45.76 1.14 12.86
N VAL A 290 44.96 0.93 11.80
CA VAL A 290 44.65 -0.40 11.25
C VAL A 290 45.26 -0.58 9.85
N ILE A 291 45.79 -1.76 9.57
CA ILE A 291 46.36 -2.08 8.27
C ILE A 291 45.28 -2.62 7.36
N ALA A 292 44.78 -1.79 6.42
CA ALA A 292 43.68 -2.10 5.53
C ALA A 292 44.12 -2.74 4.19
N THR A 293 45.38 -2.62 3.82
CA THR A 293 45.91 -3.17 2.54
C THR A 293 47.21 -3.93 2.79
N GLY A 294 47.51 -4.94 1.97
CA GLY A 294 48.71 -5.77 2.12
C GLY A 294 48.73 -6.70 3.33
N ASN A 295 47.63 -6.81 4.01
CA ASN A 295 47.47 -7.49 5.32
C ASN A 295 47.30 -9.03 5.21
N ILE A 296 46.96 -9.56 4.03
CA ILE A 296 46.61 -10.97 3.85
C ILE A 296 47.74 -11.94 4.26
N ASN A 297 49.01 -11.59 4.00
CA ASN A 297 50.17 -12.42 4.29
C ASN A 297 51.03 -11.91 5.44
N LEU A 298 50.52 -10.93 6.21
CA LEU A 298 51.33 -10.28 7.26
C LEU A 298 51.37 -11.17 8.52
N ALA A 299 52.56 -11.55 8.95
CA ALA A 299 52.73 -12.30 10.18
C ALA A 299 52.54 -11.41 11.41
N HIS A 300 52.20 -12.02 12.55
CA HIS A 300 52.22 -11.30 13.82
C HIS A 300 53.61 -10.82 14.16
N GLU A 301 53.69 -9.57 14.64
CA GLU A 301 54.98 -8.85 14.95
C GLU A 301 55.88 -8.58 13.72
N ALA A 302 55.40 -8.80 12.51
CA ALA A 302 56.16 -8.49 11.31
C ALA A 302 56.40 -6.95 11.21
N PRO A 303 57.62 -6.52 10.83
CA PRO A 303 57.89 -5.10 10.60
C PRO A 303 57.14 -4.61 9.38
N VAL A 304 56.49 -3.46 9.51
CA VAL A 304 55.68 -2.84 8.47
C VAL A 304 56.24 -1.49 8.09
N LYS A 305 56.39 -1.25 6.78
CA LYS A 305 56.62 0.09 6.25
C LYS A 305 55.31 0.67 5.77
N VAL A 306 54.91 1.79 6.33
CA VAL A 306 53.74 2.55 5.86
C VAL A 306 54.18 3.30 4.60
N ASN A 307 53.52 3.04 3.49
CA ASN A 307 53.66 3.88 2.30
C ASN A 307 52.57 4.97 2.42
N GLU A 308 53.01 6.22 2.50
CA GLU A 308 52.12 7.40 2.45
C GLU A 308 51.38 7.50 1.11
#